data_9b8d67867c424cd0ec977ec01ed3ca8e
#
_entry.id   9b8d67867c424cd0ec977ec01ed3ca8e
#
_cell.length_a   1.000
_cell.length_b   1.000
_cell.length_c   1.000
_cell.angle_alpha   90.00
_cell.angle_beta   90.00
_cell.angle_gamma   90.00
#
_symmetry.space_group_name_H-M   'P 1'
#
loop_
_entity.id
_entity.type
_entity.pdbx_description
1 polymer ?
#
loop_
_entity_poly.entity_id
_entity_poly.type
_entity_poly.pdbx_seq_one_letter_code
_entity_poly.pdbx_strand_id
1 'polypeptide(L)'
;MMKYVFVTGGVVSSLGKGTTAASLGRLLKARGYKVAMQKCDTYYNFNPALLSPLQHGENFITEDGVAADLDLGHYERFIDESLKGEASITTGKIHTALVERELRGEYHGATITVVPHVTNEIKHRIITAAENSGADIAIIEIGGVAGDIESSPYLEAIRQL
;
A
#
# COMPACT_ATOMS: atom_id res chain seq x y z
N MET A 1 -10.79 -12.82 13.12
CA MET A 1 -10.51 -11.36 13.03
C MET A 1 -9.16 -11.19 12.36
N MET A 2 -9.11 -10.49 11.23
CA MET A 2 -7.87 -10.20 10.50
C MET A 2 -6.91 -9.36 11.35
N LYS A 3 -5.62 -9.65 11.25
CA LYS A 3 -4.57 -8.87 11.93
C LYS A 3 -3.78 -8.07 10.89
N TYR A 4 -3.42 -6.86 11.25
CA TYR A 4 -2.63 -5.96 10.42
C TYR A 4 -1.23 -5.80 11.00
N VAL A 5 -0.22 -5.92 10.14
CA VAL A 5 1.18 -5.68 10.48
C VAL A 5 1.71 -4.61 9.55
N PHE A 6 2.17 -3.51 10.10
CA PHE A 6 2.72 -2.40 9.33
C PHE A 6 4.24 -2.40 9.41
N VAL A 7 4.89 -2.31 8.26
CA VAL A 7 6.34 -2.21 8.14
C VAL A 7 6.67 -0.81 7.65
N THR A 8 7.27 -0.02 8.52
CA THR A 8 7.73 1.34 8.21
C THR A 8 9.25 1.42 8.37
N GLY A 9 9.90 2.39 7.77
CA GLY A 9 11.34 2.59 7.88
C GLY A 9 11.72 3.97 8.36
N GLY A 10 12.90 4.05 8.97
CA GLY A 10 13.50 5.29 9.45
C GLY A 10 14.24 6.05 8.33
N VAL A 11 15.40 6.57 8.64
CA VAL A 11 16.15 7.61 7.90
C VAL A 11 16.73 7.19 6.55
N VAL A 12 16.76 5.89 6.21
CA VAL A 12 17.35 5.38 4.94
C VAL A 12 16.37 4.46 4.22
N SER A 13 16.01 4.79 2.99
CA SER A 13 15.05 4.03 2.17
C SER A 13 15.55 2.62 1.82
N SER A 14 16.85 2.40 1.71
CA SER A 14 17.46 1.13 1.24
C SER A 14 17.68 0.08 2.35
N LEU A 15 17.08 0.20 3.52
CA LEU A 15 17.29 -0.72 4.65
C LEU A 15 16.64 -2.11 4.48
N GLY A 16 15.98 -2.37 3.36
CA GLY A 16 15.36 -3.67 3.09
C GLY A 16 14.00 -3.88 3.76
N LYS A 17 13.17 -2.83 3.86
CA LYS A 17 11.78 -2.94 4.35
C LYS A 17 11.00 -4.01 3.58
N GLY A 18 11.05 -3.97 2.24
CA GLY A 18 10.39 -4.94 1.37
C GLY A 18 10.83 -6.37 1.66
N THR A 19 12.15 -6.58 1.77
CA THR A 19 12.69 -7.90 2.12
C THR A 19 12.26 -8.35 3.51
N THR A 20 12.23 -7.44 4.48
CA THR A 20 11.77 -7.74 5.84
C THR A 20 10.27 -8.10 5.85
N ALA A 21 9.43 -7.32 5.18
CA ALA A 21 8.01 -7.58 5.06
C ALA A 21 7.75 -8.92 4.36
N ALA A 22 8.41 -9.17 3.23
CA ALA A 22 8.29 -10.41 2.47
C ALA A 22 8.76 -11.64 3.27
N SER A 23 9.88 -11.53 3.98
CA SER A 23 10.41 -12.59 4.84
C SER A 23 9.46 -12.92 5.98
N LEU A 24 8.87 -11.89 6.62
CA LEU A 24 7.86 -12.07 7.64
C LEU A 24 6.64 -12.79 7.08
N GLY A 25 6.17 -12.40 5.89
CA GLY A 25 5.08 -13.05 5.19
C GLY A 25 5.36 -14.53 4.96
N ARG A 26 6.55 -14.87 4.47
CA ARG A 26 6.98 -16.25 4.28
C ARG A 26 6.99 -17.05 5.58
N LEU A 27 7.52 -16.47 6.65
CA LEU A 27 7.59 -17.14 7.96
C LEU A 27 6.19 -17.39 8.56
N LEU A 28 5.27 -16.44 8.42
CA LEU A 28 3.89 -16.60 8.87
C LEU A 28 3.16 -17.65 8.04
N LYS A 29 3.35 -17.65 6.72
CA LYS A 29 2.78 -18.66 5.84
C LYS A 29 3.30 -20.07 6.17
N ALA A 30 4.59 -20.19 6.47
CA ALA A 30 5.18 -21.45 6.92
C ALA A 30 4.60 -21.97 8.26
N ARG A 31 3.97 -21.09 9.03
CA ARG A 31 3.23 -21.43 10.26
C ARG A 31 1.74 -21.72 10.01
N GLY A 32 1.30 -21.75 8.76
CA GLY A 32 -0.06 -22.09 8.37
C GLY A 32 -1.05 -20.94 8.30
N TYR A 33 -0.59 -19.69 8.44
CA TYR A 33 -1.46 -18.52 8.25
C TYR A 33 -1.62 -18.18 6.76
N LYS A 34 -2.81 -17.73 6.38
CA LYS A 34 -3.02 -17.05 5.11
C LYS A 34 -2.54 -15.62 5.24
N VAL A 35 -1.64 -15.19 4.35
CA VAL A 35 -0.99 -13.88 4.42
C VAL A 35 -1.29 -13.07 3.18
N ALA A 36 -1.76 -11.84 3.35
CA ALA A 36 -1.82 -10.84 2.30
C ALA A 36 -0.66 -9.86 2.43
N MET A 37 -0.13 -9.40 1.29
CA MET A 37 0.92 -8.38 1.24
C MET A 37 0.39 -7.15 0.50
N GLN A 38 0.72 -5.96 0.99
CA GLN A 38 0.33 -4.69 0.38
C GLN A 38 1.49 -3.71 0.42
N LYS A 39 1.57 -2.85 -0.60
CA LYS A 39 2.51 -1.74 -0.68
C LYS A 39 1.76 -0.41 -0.70
N CYS A 40 2.10 0.49 0.21
CA CYS A 40 1.67 1.88 0.19
C CYS A 40 2.83 2.76 -0.22
N ASP A 41 2.78 3.30 -1.44
CA ASP A 41 3.78 4.23 -1.95
C ASP A 41 3.35 5.66 -1.71
N THR A 42 4.21 6.44 -1.06
CA THR A 42 3.90 7.80 -0.62
C THR A 42 4.05 8.86 -1.72
N TYR A 43 4.55 8.49 -2.90
CA TYR A 43 4.66 9.41 -4.03
C TYR A 43 3.29 9.67 -4.71
N TYR A 44 3.20 10.82 -5.38
CA TYR A 44 1.97 11.29 -6.03
C TYR A 44 1.68 10.70 -7.41
N ASN A 45 2.53 9.83 -7.93
CA ASN A 45 2.28 9.18 -9.21
C ASN A 45 1.10 8.22 -9.10
N PHE A 46 0.14 8.34 -10.02
CA PHE A 46 -1.02 7.44 -10.11
C PHE A 46 -0.61 6.07 -10.64
N ASN A 47 0.19 6.07 -11.71
CA ASN A 47 0.59 4.86 -12.42
C ASN A 47 2.10 4.62 -12.26
N PRO A 48 2.52 3.61 -11.52
CA PRO A 48 3.93 3.26 -11.35
C PRO A 48 4.68 2.97 -12.66
N ALA A 49 3.97 2.52 -13.71
CA ALA A 49 4.58 2.27 -15.01
C ALA A 49 5.18 3.50 -15.69
N LEU A 50 4.83 4.70 -15.24
CA LEU A 50 5.36 5.96 -15.75
C LEU A 50 6.57 6.48 -14.97
N LEU A 51 6.97 5.77 -13.91
CA LEU A 51 8.15 6.11 -13.13
C LEU A 51 9.43 5.73 -13.89
N SER A 52 10.50 6.49 -13.62
CA SER A 52 11.82 6.19 -14.21
C SER A 52 12.37 4.87 -13.66
N PRO A 53 12.68 3.90 -14.52
CA PRO A 53 13.29 2.64 -14.09
C PRO A 53 14.67 2.81 -13.42
N LEU A 54 15.36 3.91 -13.70
CA LEU A 54 16.64 4.23 -13.07
C LEU A 54 16.48 4.61 -11.59
N GLN A 55 15.32 5.11 -11.19
CA GLN A 55 15.04 5.53 -9.82
C GLN A 55 14.25 4.49 -9.03
N HIS A 56 13.33 3.80 -9.68
CA HIS A 56 12.35 2.93 -9.02
C HIS A 56 12.49 1.44 -9.39
N GLY A 57 13.43 1.10 -10.27
CA GLY A 57 13.53 -0.23 -10.82
C GLY A 57 12.50 -0.52 -11.91
N GLU A 58 12.40 -1.78 -12.31
CA GLU A 58 11.43 -2.23 -13.29
C GLU A 58 10.03 -2.26 -12.71
N ASN A 59 9.02 -2.11 -13.56
CA ASN A 59 7.63 -2.25 -13.17
C ASN A 59 7.24 -3.73 -13.07
N PHE A 60 6.37 -4.03 -12.14
CA PHE A 60 5.73 -5.32 -12.01
C PHE A 60 4.28 -5.24 -12.53
N ILE A 61 3.82 -6.27 -13.21
CA ILE A 61 2.42 -6.40 -13.65
C ILE A 61 1.76 -7.48 -12.81
N THR A 62 0.72 -7.11 -12.09
CA THR A 62 -0.06 -8.04 -11.26
C THR A 62 -0.90 -9.00 -12.11
N GLU A 63 -1.44 -10.05 -11.49
CA GLU A 63 -2.29 -11.05 -12.15
C GLU A 63 -3.48 -10.44 -12.91
N ASP A 64 -4.05 -9.37 -12.40
CA ASP A 64 -5.16 -8.63 -13.01
C ASP A 64 -4.73 -7.53 -14.00
N GLY A 65 -3.43 -7.52 -14.39
CA GLY A 65 -2.90 -6.63 -15.44
C GLY A 65 -2.60 -5.20 -14.98
N VAL A 66 -2.57 -4.93 -13.69
CA VAL A 66 -2.27 -3.61 -13.15
C VAL A 66 -0.77 -3.42 -12.97
N ALA A 67 -0.24 -2.28 -13.43
CA ALA A 67 1.14 -1.91 -13.18
C ALA A 67 1.34 -1.50 -11.72
N ALA A 68 2.38 -2.02 -11.11
CA ALA A 68 2.71 -1.84 -9.71
C ALA A 68 4.23 -1.69 -9.51
N ASP A 69 4.62 -1.31 -8.32
CA ASP A 69 6.01 -1.30 -7.89
C ASP A 69 6.61 -2.71 -7.91
N LEU A 70 7.91 -2.81 -8.20
CA LEU A 70 8.64 -4.08 -8.26
C LEU A 70 8.56 -4.89 -6.96
N ASP A 71 8.38 -4.23 -5.82
CA ASP A 71 8.25 -4.89 -4.53
C ASP A 71 7.09 -5.91 -4.49
N LEU A 72 6.01 -5.68 -5.24
CA LEU A 72 4.92 -6.66 -5.33
C LEU A 72 5.41 -7.99 -5.93
N GLY A 73 6.27 -7.94 -6.93
CA GLY A 73 6.89 -9.15 -7.49
C GLY A 73 7.79 -9.88 -6.50
N HIS A 74 8.47 -9.14 -5.63
CA HIS A 74 9.22 -9.74 -4.53
C HIS A 74 8.30 -10.40 -3.51
N TYR A 75 7.20 -9.74 -3.15
CA TYR A 75 6.22 -10.33 -2.23
C TYR A 75 5.65 -11.62 -2.77
N GLU A 76 5.17 -11.65 -4.02
CA GLU A 76 4.66 -12.87 -4.66
C GLU A 76 5.67 -14.01 -4.59
N ARG A 77 6.92 -13.73 -4.90
CA ARG A 77 8.00 -14.73 -4.87
C ARG A 77 8.20 -15.32 -3.48
N PHE A 78 8.09 -14.49 -2.42
CA PHE A 78 8.29 -14.95 -1.05
C PHE A 78 7.09 -15.71 -0.50
N ILE A 79 5.88 -15.22 -0.75
CA ILE A 79 4.67 -15.86 -0.21
C ILE A 79 4.10 -16.93 -1.14
N ASP A 80 4.63 -17.06 -2.38
CA ASP A 80 4.18 -18.03 -3.39
C ASP A 80 2.66 -17.92 -3.66
N GLU A 81 2.20 -16.68 -3.88
CA GLU A 81 0.82 -16.35 -4.23
C GLU A 81 0.79 -15.11 -5.12
N SER A 82 -0.10 -15.07 -6.10
CA SER A 82 -0.31 -13.91 -6.96
C SER A 82 -1.03 -12.79 -6.21
N LEU A 83 -0.61 -11.57 -6.47
CA LEU A 83 -1.22 -10.34 -5.95
C LEU A 83 -2.01 -9.62 -7.03
N LYS A 84 -3.02 -8.87 -6.60
CA LYS A 84 -3.83 -8.03 -7.47
C LYS A 84 -3.42 -6.56 -7.34
N GLY A 85 -3.82 -5.75 -8.30
CA GLY A 85 -3.51 -4.33 -8.36
C GLY A 85 -4.00 -3.52 -7.15
N GLU A 86 -5.00 -4.02 -6.42
CA GLU A 86 -5.46 -3.42 -5.16
C GLU A 86 -4.41 -3.48 -4.03
N ALA A 87 -3.43 -4.40 -4.14
CA ALA A 87 -2.31 -4.47 -3.21
C ALA A 87 -1.30 -3.32 -3.40
N SER A 88 -1.38 -2.58 -4.51
CA SER A 88 -0.54 -1.41 -4.81
C SER A 88 -1.33 -0.12 -4.59
N ILE A 89 -1.04 0.57 -3.50
CA ILE A 89 -1.69 1.81 -3.09
C ILE A 89 -0.68 2.95 -3.26
N THR A 90 -1.00 3.96 -4.09
CA THR A 90 -0.18 5.17 -4.23
C THR A 90 -0.94 6.41 -3.76
N THR A 91 -0.23 7.44 -3.33
CA THR A 91 -0.85 8.73 -2.99
C THR A 91 -1.63 9.30 -4.17
N GLY A 92 -1.14 9.11 -5.40
CA GLY A 92 -1.86 9.52 -6.62
C GLY A 92 -3.22 8.84 -6.76
N LYS A 93 -3.31 7.53 -6.53
CA LYS A 93 -4.58 6.79 -6.55
C LYS A 93 -5.55 7.28 -5.47
N ILE A 94 -5.04 7.60 -4.28
CA ILE A 94 -5.85 8.13 -3.17
C ILE A 94 -6.42 9.50 -3.53
N HIS A 95 -5.59 10.43 -3.96
CA HIS A 95 -6.02 11.79 -4.30
C HIS A 95 -6.98 11.81 -5.49
N THR A 96 -6.73 10.99 -6.52
CA THR A 96 -7.65 10.87 -7.66
C THR A 96 -9.04 10.43 -7.20
N ALA A 97 -9.14 9.42 -6.33
CA ALA A 97 -10.42 8.98 -5.82
C ALA A 97 -11.17 10.06 -5.01
N LEU A 98 -10.43 10.89 -4.25
CA LEU A 98 -11.04 12.02 -3.53
C LEU A 98 -11.56 13.10 -4.50
N VAL A 99 -10.76 13.46 -5.50
CA VAL A 99 -11.16 14.44 -6.52
C VAL A 99 -12.37 13.95 -7.32
N GLU A 100 -12.38 12.68 -7.73
CA GLU A 100 -13.51 12.10 -8.45
C GLU A 100 -14.81 12.12 -7.62
N ARG A 101 -14.74 11.84 -6.33
CA ARG A 101 -15.91 11.93 -5.42
C ARG A 101 -16.36 13.37 -5.24
N GLU A 102 -15.43 14.31 -5.13
CA GLU A 102 -15.74 15.74 -5.03
C GLU A 102 -16.49 16.21 -6.27
N LEU A 103 -15.98 15.88 -7.47
CA LEU A 103 -16.61 16.25 -8.74
C LEU A 103 -18.01 15.62 -8.93
N ARG A 104 -18.26 14.45 -8.30
CA ARG A 104 -19.61 13.84 -8.27
C ARG A 104 -20.51 14.42 -7.17
N GLY A 105 -20.02 15.39 -6.36
CA GLY A 105 -20.79 16.02 -5.29
C GLY A 105 -20.99 15.17 -4.04
N GLU A 106 -20.24 14.07 -3.88
CA GLU A 106 -20.43 13.13 -2.76
C GLU A 106 -20.08 13.73 -1.40
N TYR A 107 -19.34 14.83 -1.35
CA TYR A 107 -19.01 15.51 -0.11
C TYR A 107 -20.02 16.61 0.30
N HIS A 108 -21.07 16.85 -0.51
CA HIS A 108 -22.15 17.78 -0.21
C HIS A 108 -21.67 19.18 0.23
N GLY A 109 -20.58 19.68 -0.35
CA GLY A 109 -20.00 20.99 -0.04
C GLY A 109 -19.07 21.02 1.19
N ALA A 110 -18.77 19.86 1.79
CA ALA A 110 -17.79 19.79 2.87
C ALA A 110 -16.37 20.10 2.38
N THR A 111 -15.59 20.74 3.22
CA THR A 111 -14.16 20.96 2.95
C THR A 111 -13.40 19.63 3.07
N ILE A 112 -12.68 19.26 2.02
CA ILE A 112 -11.87 18.05 1.99
C ILE A 112 -10.49 18.35 2.60
N THR A 113 -10.09 17.57 3.59
CA THR A 113 -8.86 17.76 4.37
C THR A 113 -8.08 16.45 4.45
N VAL A 114 -6.81 16.52 4.85
CA VAL A 114 -5.99 15.31 5.04
C VAL A 114 -6.64 14.39 6.08
N VAL A 115 -7.02 14.95 7.23
CA VAL A 115 -7.79 14.24 8.25
C VAL A 115 -9.19 14.87 8.28
N PRO A 116 -10.27 14.11 8.06
CA PRO A 116 -10.30 12.63 7.95
C PRO A 116 -10.29 12.08 6.53
N HIS A 117 -10.34 12.88 5.46
CA HIS A 117 -10.68 12.38 4.13
C HIS A 117 -9.58 11.52 3.51
N VAL A 118 -8.33 12.02 3.47
CA VAL A 118 -7.19 11.25 2.94
C VAL A 118 -6.92 10.03 3.83
N THR A 119 -6.90 10.21 5.15
CA THR A 119 -6.66 9.10 6.08
C THR A 119 -7.74 8.03 6.00
N ASN A 120 -9.01 8.40 5.81
CA ASN A 120 -10.10 7.44 5.64
C ASN A 120 -9.98 6.67 4.31
N GLU A 121 -9.57 7.32 3.22
CA GLU A 121 -9.34 6.65 1.94
C GLU A 121 -8.16 5.65 2.03
N ILE A 122 -7.08 6.02 2.71
CA ILE A 122 -5.96 5.11 2.97
C ILE A 122 -6.45 3.87 3.73
N LYS A 123 -7.15 4.07 4.84
CA LYS A 123 -7.70 2.97 5.65
C LYS A 123 -8.65 2.09 4.84
N HIS A 124 -9.55 2.71 4.09
CA HIS A 124 -10.51 1.99 3.24
C HIS A 124 -9.80 1.07 2.26
N ARG A 125 -8.77 1.55 1.54
CA ARG A 125 -8.01 0.73 0.59
C ARG A 125 -7.27 -0.40 1.27
N ILE A 126 -6.60 -0.13 2.39
CA ILE A 126 -5.88 -1.15 3.16
C ILE A 126 -6.83 -2.27 3.61
N ILE A 127 -7.96 -1.88 4.20
CA ILE A 127 -8.95 -2.83 4.73
C ILE A 127 -9.57 -3.64 3.58
N THR A 128 -10.03 -2.96 2.52
CA THR A 128 -10.70 -3.61 1.38
C THR A 128 -9.78 -4.64 0.71
N ALA A 129 -8.55 -4.27 0.40
CA ALA A 129 -7.60 -5.21 -0.22
C ALA A 129 -7.28 -6.40 0.71
N ALA A 130 -7.18 -6.15 2.01
CA ALA A 130 -6.97 -7.19 3.00
C ALA A 130 -8.18 -8.14 3.09
N GLU A 131 -9.39 -7.63 3.16
CA GLU A 131 -10.63 -8.43 3.21
C GLU A 131 -10.83 -9.24 1.94
N ASN A 132 -10.61 -8.65 0.77
CA ASN A 132 -10.72 -9.31 -0.53
C ASN A 132 -9.75 -10.49 -0.68
N SER A 133 -8.60 -10.43 -0.03
CA SER A 133 -7.62 -11.52 -0.03
C SER A 133 -8.06 -12.75 0.77
N GLY A 134 -8.99 -12.61 1.71
CA GLY A 134 -9.40 -13.66 2.64
C GLY A 134 -8.29 -14.13 3.57
N ALA A 135 -7.26 -13.30 3.81
CA ALA A 135 -6.12 -13.63 4.66
C ALA A 135 -6.43 -13.55 6.15
N ASP A 136 -5.63 -14.23 6.96
CA ASP A 136 -5.66 -14.12 8.41
C ASP A 136 -4.86 -12.89 8.89
N ILE A 137 -3.78 -12.59 8.15
CA ILE A 137 -2.82 -11.53 8.46
C ILE A 137 -2.53 -10.73 7.19
N ALA A 138 -2.70 -9.42 7.24
CA ALA A 138 -2.26 -8.50 6.21
C ALA A 138 -0.97 -7.80 6.64
N ILE A 139 0.06 -7.86 5.81
CA ILE A 139 1.32 -7.14 6.00
C ILE A 139 1.35 -5.99 5.02
N ILE A 140 1.45 -4.78 5.52
CA ILE A 140 1.43 -3.55 4.75
C ILE A 140 2.78 -2.84 4.90
N GLU A 141 3.51 -2.72 3.81
CA GLU A 141 4.72 -1.92 3.77
C GLU A 141 4.39 -0.48 3.40
N ILE A 142 4.88 0.46 4.19
CA ILE A 142 4.82 1.89 3.89
C ILE A 142 6.13 2.30 3.24
N GLY A 143 6.06 2.76 2.00
CA GLY A 143 7.17 3.31 1.25
C GLY A 143 7.68 4.63 1.84
N GLY A 144 8.86 5.06 1.38
CA GLY A 144 9.47 6.29 1.85
C GLY A 144 10.04 6.18 3.27
N VAL A 145 10.31 7.34 3.86
CA VAL A 145 10.91 7.50 5.20
C VAL A 145 9.83 7.96 6.16
N ALA A 146 9.77 7.34 7.36
CA ALA A 146 8.79 7.63 8.42
C ALA A 146 8.98 9.01 9.02
N GLY A 147 9.51 9.97 8.53
CA GLY A 147 9.65 11.36 8.98
C GLY A 147 9.35 12.35 7.87
N ASP A 148 9.18 11.85 6.66
CA ASP A 148 8.88 12.68 5.50
C ASP A 148 7.42 13.12 5.53
N ILE A 149 7.14 14.29 5.00
CA ILE A 149 5.81 14.88 4.97
C ILE A 149 4.83 14.01 4.20
N GLU A 150 5.28 13.35 3.15
CA GLU A 150 4.50 12.44 2.31
C GLU A 150 4.04 11.18 3.07
N SER A 151 4.80 10.75 4.07
CA SER A 151 4.47 9.59 4.90
C SER A 151 3.46 9.90 6.00
N SER A 152 3.32 11.17 6.39
CA SER A 152 2.50 11.60 7.53
C SER A 152 1.04 11.15 7.45
N PRO A 153 0.32 11.26 6.30
CA PRO A 153 -1.06 10.79 6.20
C PRO A 153 -1.20 9.28 6.40
N TYR A 154 -0.22 8.50 5.95
CA TYR A 154 -0.21 7.04 6.14
C TYR A 154 0.02 6.66 7.58
N LEU A 155 0.98 7.30 8.25
CA LEU A 155 1.25 7.05 9.67
C LEU A 155 0.03 7.43 10.54
N GLU A 156 -0.65 8.54 10.22
CA GLU A 156 -1.88 8.92 10.91
C GLU A 156 -3.03 7.93 10.64
N ALA A 157 -3.17 7.45 9.39
CA ALA A 157 -4.15 6.41 9.07
C ALA A 157 -3.91 5.12 9.85
N ILE A 158 -2.65 4.68 9.95
CA ILE A 158 -2.26 3.50 10.74
C ILE A 158 -2.57 3.69 12.22
N ARG A 159 -2.28 4.88 12.76
CA ARG A 159 -2.58 5.18 14.17
C ARG A 159 -4.08 5.07 14.47
N GLN A 160 -4.93 5.31 13.48
CA GLN A 160 -6.38 5.25 13.62
C GLN A 160 -6.97 3.84 13.40
N LEU A 161 -6.23 2.92 12.78
CA LEU A 161 -6.61 1.52 12.58
C LEU A 161 -6.42 0.70 13.85
#